data_663479529ba76d4fb8f1092d45ca96cf
#
_entry.id   663479529ba76d4fb8f1092d45ca96cf
#
_cell.length_a   1.000
_cell.length_b   1.000
_cell.length_c   1.000
_cell.angle_alpha   90.00
_cell.angle_beta   90.00
_cell.angle_gamma   90.00
#
_symmetry.space_group_name_H-M   'P 1'
#
loop_
_entity.id
_entity.type
_entity.pdbx_description
1 polymer ?
#
loop_
_entity_poly.entity_id
_entity_poly.type
_entity_poly.pdbx_seq_one_letter_code
_entity_poly.pdbx_strand_id
1 'polypeptide(L)'
;MNGEHYQVVVVGSGFGGSLMAMIARRLGFTTALIERGTHPRFAIGESSTPLANLSLEEIAADFNLPQIRPLCKWGSWQRELPRIGCGLKRGFTFYHHEFNRRFAPDPDRERQLLVGASPNDEIADTHWYRPDFDHFLVEQAQSLGVDYFDETMLDKAGEEAVGMSLSGTRSGQTIQFKAGFVIDATGPRGFLSRTLKLPEAYIDDYPATQALFSHFENVGPLPESFSVAGQSPPYPAESAAVHHVFPCGWIWVLKFNNGITSAGVAATDALANELDFARGESAWRELLKRLPSLEE
;
A
#
# COMPACT_ATOMS: atom_id res chain seq x y z
N MET A 1 9.71 31.67 19.12
CA MET A 1 8.40 31.00 19.07
C MET A 1 8.55 29.73 19.89
N ASN A 2 7.71 29.50 20.89
CA ASN A 2 7.74 28.25 21.64
C ASN A 2 7.17 27.18 20.74
N GLY A 3 7.99 26.19 20.33
CA GLY A 3 7.54 25.06 19.55
C GLY A 3 6.49 24.21 20.30
N GLU A 4 5.56 23.60 19.58
CA GLU A 4 4.59 22.69 20.17
C GLU A 4 5.33 21.46 20.74
N HIS A 5 4.94 21.03 21.95
CA HIS A 5 5.63 19.97 22.66
C HIS A 5 4.77 18.72 22.76
N TYR A 6 5.30 17.61 22.25
CA TYR A 6 4.67 16.29 22.28
C TYR A 6 5.59 15.24 22.89
N GLN A 7 5.01 14.26 23.56
CA GLN A 7 5.77 13.09 24.01
C GLN A 7 6.16 12.20 22.83
N VAL A 8 5.26 12.07 21.84
CA VAL A 8 5.51 11.30 20.60
C VAL A 8 5.11 12.15 19.38
N VAL A 9 6.01 12.24 18.43
CA VAL A 9 5.73 12.80 17.09
C VAL A 9 5.90 11.71 16.06
N VAL A 10 4.85 11.45 15.28
CA VAL A 10 4.88 10.53 14.14
C VAL A 10 4.92 11.33 12.85
N VAL A 11 5.91 11.06 12.00
CA VAL A 11 6.10 11.75 10.72
C VAL A 11 5.70 10.81 9.58
N GLY A 12 4.67 11.18 8.82
CA GLY A 12 4.04 10.39 7.77
C GLY A 12 2.73 9.74 8.24
N SER A 13 1.62 10.10 7.60
CA SER A 13 0.27 9.64 7.93
C SER A 13 -0.26 8.54 6.98
N GLY A 14 0.62 7.72 6.41
CA GLY A 14 0.22 6.45 5.82
C GLY A 14 -0.30 5.50 6.90
N PHE A 15 -0.82 4.32 6.50
CA PHE A 15 -1.43 3.39 7.46
C PHE A 15 -0.53 3.06 8.66
N GLY A 16 0.77 2.84 8.45
CA GLY A 16 1.70 2.55 9.54
C GLY A 16 1.84 3.71 10.52
N GLY A 17 1.98 4.94 10.02
CA GLY A 17 2.09 6.12 10.88
C GLY A 17 0.80 6.42 11.64
N SER A 18 -0.35 6.31 11.00
CA SER A 18 -1.65 6.50 11.65
C SER A 18 -1.91 5.46 12.74
N LEU A 19 -1.56 4.18 12.51
CA LEU A 19 -1.64 3.13 13.51
C LEU A 19 -0.71 3.42 14.70
N MET A 20 0.54 3.80 14.45
CA MET A 20 1.49 4.15 15.51
C MET A 20 1.03 5.35 16.34
N ALA A 21 0.44 6.36 15.70
CA ALA A 21 -0.11 7.52 16.40
C ALA A 21 -1.30 7.13 17.30
N MET A 22 -2.19 6.26 16.82
CA MET A 22 -3.30 5.71 17.63
C MET A 22 -2.78 4.89 18.82
N ILE A 23 -1.79 4.02 18.61
CA ILE A 23 -1.16 3.23 19.67
C ILE A 23 -0.54 4.16 20.73
N ALA A 24 0.28 5.13 20.31
CA ALA A 24 0.90 6.09 21.22
C ALA A 24 -0.16 6.82 22.05
N ARG A 25 -1.27 7.21 21.43
CA ARG A 25 -2.36 7.89 22.12
C ARG A 25 -3.08 6.98 23.12
N ARG A 26 -3.29 5.68 22.78
CA ARG A 26 -3.87 4.68 23.68
C ARG A 26 -2.97 4.37 24.88
N LEU A 27 -1.67 4.49 24.72
CA LEU A 27 -0.69 4.38 25.82
C LEU A 27 -0.62 5.65 26.68
N GLY A 28 -1.41 6.69 26.38
CA GLY A 28 -1.52 7.91 27.18
C GLY A 28 -0.58 9.03 26.79
N PHE A 29 0.20 8.90 25.72
CA PHE A 29 1.13 9.94 25.28
C PHE A 29 0.41 11.08 24.55
N THR A 30 0.85 12.32 24.77
CA THR A 30 0.51 13.44 23.87
C THR A 30 1.20 13.20 22.54
N THR A 31 0.39 13.16 21.45
CA THR A 31 0.85 12.66 20.16
C THR A 31 0.49 13.62 19.04
N ALA A 32 1.48 13.95 18.20
CA ALA A 32 1.27 14.62 16.92
C ALA A 32 1.51 13.65 15.76
N LEU A 33 0.69 13.75 14.72
CA LEU A 33 0.83 13.07 13.44
C LEU A 33 1.03 14.12 12.36
N ILE A 34 2.16 14.05 11.64
CA ILE A 34 2.55 15.08 10.67
C ILE A 34 2.56 14.48 9.26
N GLU A 35 1.94 15.16 8.31
CA GLU A 35 1.88 14.76 6.90
C GLU A 35 2.23 15.95 6.00
N ARG A 36 3.07 15.69 4.99
CA ARG A 36 3.47 16.72 4.02
C ARG A 36 2.37 17.08 3.02
N GLY A 37 1.48 16.14 2.74
CA GLY A 37 0.36 16.33 1.83
C GLY A 37 -0.98 16.36 2.57
N THR A 38 -2.04 16.04 1.83
CA THR A 38 -3.40 15.93 2.33
C THR A 38 -3.98 14.56 2.04
N HIS A 39 -4.99 14.12 2.78
CA HIS A 39 -5.83 12.96 2.44
C HIS A 39 -7.16 13.43 1.83
N PRO A 40 -7.77 12.61 0.94
CA PRO A 40 -7.29 11.32 0.42
C PRO A 40 -6.13 11.47 -0.58
N ARG A 41 -5.22 10.51 -0.63
CA ARG A 41 -4.12 10.47 -1.59
C ARG A 41 -3.79 9.05 -2.01
N PHE A 42 -3.32 8.87 -3.24
CA PHE A 42 -2.83 7.59 -3.71
C PHE A 42 -1.50 7.21 -3.06
N ALA A 43 -1.36 5.94 -2.76
CA ALA A 43 -0.12 5.33 -2.28
C ALA A 43 -0.05 3.88 -2.76
N ILE A 44 1.17 3.38 -2.98
CA ILE A 44 1.41 1.97 -3.29
C ILE A 44 1.44 1.12 -2.01
N GLY A 45 1.33 -0.21 -2.16
CA GLY A 45 1.24 -1.15 -1.05
C GLY A 45 -0.22 -1.38 -0.63
N GLU A 46 -1.00 -1.95 -1.56
CA GLU A 46 -2.45 -2.06 -1.49
C GLU A 46 -2.94 -3.48 -1.23
N SER A 47 -2.10 -4.49 -1.48
CA SER A 47 -2.48 -5.89 -1.27
C SER A 47 -2.02 -6.37 0.11
N SER A 48 -2.96 -6.54 1.04
CA SER A 48 -2.63 -7.11 2.35
C SER A 48 -2.25 -8.59 2.25
N THR A 49 -1.68 -9.11 3.31
CA THR A 49 -1.38 -10.54 3.46
C THR A 49 -2.13 -11.08 4.67
N PRO A 50 -2.32 -12.41 4.79
CA PRO A 50 -2.91 -13.01 5.99
C PRO A 50 -2.22 -12.54 7.28
N LEU A 51 -0.90 -12.41 7.25
CA LEU A 51 -0.12 -11.92 8.40
C LEU A 51 -0.42 -10.44 8.71
N ALA A 52 -0.57 -9.59 7.71
CA ALA A 52 -0.90 -8.19 7.92
C ALA A 52 -2.28 -8.02 8.56
N ASN A 53 -3.27 -8.80 8.12
CA ASN A 53 -4.62 -8.79 8.71
C ASN A 53 -4.63 -9.33 10.14
N LEU A 54 -3.87 -10.39 10.42
CA LEU A 54 -3.68 -10.89 11.78
C LEU A 54 -3.05 -9.82 12.69
N SER A 55 -2.01 -9.15 12.22
CA SER A 55 -1.38 -8.07 12.97
C SER A 55 -2.33 -6.90 13.24
N LEU A 56 -3.23 -6.57 12.31
CA LEU A 56 -4.28 -5.58 12.57
C LEU A 56 -5.28 -6.05 13.64
N GLU A 57 -5.66 -7.35 13.65
CA GLU A 57 -6.53 -7.92 14.68
C GLU A 57 -5.86 -7.85 16.06
N GLU A 58 -4.57 -8.20 16.15
CA GLU A 58 -3.78 -8.12 17.38
C GLU A 58 -3.66 -6.68 17.88
N ILE A 59 -3.30 -5.74 17.01
CA ILE A 59 -3.24 -4.31 17.34
C ILE A 59 -4.60 -3.79 17.83
N ALA A 60 -5.70 -4.18 17.16
CA ALA A 60 -7.04 -3.78 17.55
C ALA A 60 -7.40 -4.27 18.96
N ALA A 61 -6.98 -5.49 19.32
CA ALA A 61 -7.22 -6.10 20.62
C ALA A 61 -6.31 -5.51 21.70
N ASP A 62 -4.99 -5.51 21.48
CA ASP A 62 -3.97 -5.16 22.46
C ASP A 62 -4.03 -3.67 22.88
N PHE A 63 -4.36 -2.80 21.94
CA PHE A 63 -4.43 -1.36 22.20
C PHE A 63 -5.87 -0.83 22.30
N ASN A 64 -6.88 -1.71 22.39
CA ASN A 64 -8.28 -1.32 22.49
C ASN A 64 -8.70 -0.33 21.37
N LEU A 65 -8.50 -0.75 20.12
CA LEU A 65 -8.83 0.01 18.91
C LEU A 65 -9.96 -0.70 18.13
N PRO A 66 -11.18 -0.82 18.68
CA PRO A 66 -12.25 -1.61 18.06
C PRO A 66 -12.66 -1.07 16.68
N GLN A 67 -12.46 0.21 16.41
CA GLN A 67 -12.80 0.85 15.14
C GLN A 67 -11.98 0.37 13.95
N ILE A 68 -10.78 -0.21 14.15
CA ILE A 68 -9.96 -0.78 13.08
C ILE A 68 -10.21 -2.27 12.85
N ARG A 69 -10.88 -2.95 13.79
CA ARG A 69 -11.15 -4.39 13.68
C ARG A 69 -11.93 -4.79 12.42
N PRO A 70 -12.94 -4.03 11.96
CA PRO A 70 -13.65 -4.35 10.73
C PRO A 70 -12.75 -4.42 9.48
N LEU A 71 -11.60 -3.73 9.47
CA LEU A 71 -10.66 -3.71 8.37
C LEU A 71 -9.89 -5.04 8.18
N CYS A 72 -9.96 -5.95 9.15
CA CYS A 72 -9.16 -7.17 9.14
C CYS A 72 -9.69 -8.27 8.22
N LYS A 73 -10.99 -8.22 7.85
CA LYS A 73 -11.63 -9.23 7.00
C LYS A 73 -12.61 -8.57 6.02
N TRP A 74 -12.72 -9.16 4.83
CA TRP A 74 -13.67 -8.68 3.82
C TRP A 74 -15.11 -8.59 4.36
N GLY A 75 -15.63 -9.64 4.98
CA GLY A 75 -17.02 -9.69 5.45
C GLY A 75 -17.33 -8.61 6.49
N SER A 76 -16.48 -8.43 7.50
CA SER A 76 -16.66 -7.36 8.50
C SER A 76 -16.54 -5.97 7.85
N TRP A 77 -15.61 -5.79 6.92
CA TRP A 77 -15.44 -4.53 6.22
C TRP A 77 -16.70 -4.14 5.44
N GLN A 78 -17.27 -5.10 4.66
CA GLN A 78 -18.49 -4.83 3.89
C GLN A 78 -19.70 -4.49 4.77
N ARG A 79 -19.81 -5.08 5.97
CA ARG A 79 -20.93 -4.81 6.88
C ARG A 79 -20.82 -3.49 7.63
N GLU A 80 -19.62 -3.19 8.12
CA GLU A 80 -19.41 -2.12 9.11
C GLU A 80 -18.82 -0.85 8.47
N LEU A 81 -18.06 -0.99 7.40
CA LEU A 81 -17.38 0.10 6.71
C LEU A 81 -17.63 0.11 5.19
N PRO A 82 -18.88 -0.04 4.70
CA PRO A 82 -19.17 -0.23 3.28
C PRO A 82 -18.82 0.98 2.40
N ARG A 83 -18.53 2.13 3.00
CA ARG A 83 -18.15 3.36 2.26
C ARG A 83 -16.66 3.48 2.04
N ILE A 84 -15.85 2.64 2.67
CA ILE A 84 -14.41 2.65 2.52
C ILE A 84 -14.03 1.62 1.47
N GLY A 85 -13.43 2.06 0.39
CA GLY A 85 -13.06 1.22 -0.75
C GLY A 85 -12.07 0.13 -0.37
N CYS A 86 -12.35 -1.11 -0.79
CA CYS A 86 -11.43 -2.24 -0.63
C CYS A 86 -11.70 -3.29 -1.71
N GLY A 87 -10.76 -4.22 -1.90
CA GLY A 87 -10.89 -5.33 -2.83
C GLY A 87 -10.94 -6.68 -2.11
N LEU A 88 -11.73 -7.63 -2.64
CA LEU A 88 -11.76 -9.00 -2.15
C LEU A 88 -10.47 -9.74 -2.49
N LYS A 89 -9.85 -10.35 -1.50
CA LYS A 89 -8.64 -11.14 -1.71
C LYS A 89 -8.76 -12.54 -1.11
N ARG A 90 -9.19 -13.50 -1.94
CA ARG A 90 -9.28 -14.94 -1.59
C ARG A 90 -7.93 -15.64 -1.61
N GLY A 91 -6.93 -15.02 -2.24
CA GLY A 91 -5.60 -15.59 -2.40
C GLY A 91 -4.75 -14.88 -3.44
N PHE A 92 -4.02 -15.68 -4.21
CA PHE A 92 -3.15 -15.20 -5.29
C PHE A 92 -3.42 -15.99 -6.56
N THR A 93 -3.42 -15.30 -7.70
CA THR A 93 -3.52 -15.90 -9.02
C THR A 93 -2.32 -15.46 -9.86
N PHE A 94 -1.67 -16.42 -10.49
CA PHE A 94 -0.50 -16.17 -11.32
C PHE A 94 -0.74 -16.72 -12.73
N TYR A 95 -0.36 -15.93 -13.74
CA TYR A 95 -0.33 -16.31 -15.15
C TYR A 95 1.04 -16.05 -15.73
N HIS A 96 1.67 -17.06 -16.32
CA HIS A 96 2.98 -16.94 -16.95
C HIS A 96 2.86 -16.61 -18.42
N HIS A 97 3.41 -15.48 -18.85
CA HIS A 97 3.42 -14.98 -20.22
C HIS A 97 4.81 -15.07 -20.85
N GLU A 98 4.80 -15.26 -22.15
CA GLU A 98 5.97 -15.07 -23.01
C GLU A 98 5.75 -13.81 -23.86
N PHE A 99 6.82 -13.02 -24.05
CA PHE A 99 6.73 -11.83 -24.91
C PHE A 99 6.32 -12.19 -26.33
N ASN A 100 5.47 -11.35 -26.92
CA ASN A 100 4.93 -11.45 -28.28
C ASN A 100 4.11 -12.73 -28.53
N ARG A 101 3.61 -13.38 -27.48
CA ARG A 101 2.73 -14.54 -27.58
C ARG A 101 1.45 -14.32 -26.78
N ARG A 102 0.32 -14.75 -27.35
CA ARG A 102 -0.93 -14.81 -26.60
C ARG A 102 -0.84 -15.87 -25.52
N PHE A 103 -1.39 -15.56 -24.36
CA PHE A 103 -1.56 -16.55 -23.30
C PHE A 103 -2.51 -17.64 -23.79
N ALA A 104 -2.12 -18.88 -23.61
CA ALA A 104 -2.94 -20.05 -23.86
C ALA A 104 -2.90 -20.94 -22.63
N PRO A 105 -4.05 -21.16 -21.98
CA PRO A 105 -4.13 -22.08 -20.86
C PRO A 105 -3.87 -23.51 -21.35
N ASP A 106 -3.20 -24.30 -20.54
CA ASP A 106 -2.95 -25.70 -20.80
C ASP A 106 -3.67 -26.59 -19.77
N PRO A 107 -4.02 -27.86 -20.14
CA PRO A 107 -4.71 -28.77 -19.24
C PRO A 107 -3.96 -29.08 -17.94
N ASP A 108 -2.63 -29.06 -17.99
CA ASP A 108 -1.74 -29.40 -16.87
C ASP A 108 -1.44 -28.16 -15.99
N ARG A 109 -1.90 -26.96 -16.43
CA ARG A 109 -1.76 -25.67 -15.73
C ARG A 109 -0.32 -25.25 -15.46
N GLU A 110 0.63 -25.62 -16.31
CA GLU A 110 2.04 -25.24 -16.17
C GLU A 110 2.26 -23.72 -16.22
N ARG A 111 1.33 -22.98 -16.83
CA ARG A 111 1.38 -21.51 -16.95
C ARG A 111 0.43 -20.77 -16.04
N GLN A 112 -0.20 -21.47 -15.10
CA GLN A 112 -1.20 -20.90 -14.21
C GLN A 112 -1.07 -21.49 -12.82
N LEU A 113 -1.08 -20.65 -11.80
CA LEU A 113 -1.13 -21.05 -10.42
C LEU A 113 -2.16 -20.25 -9.65
N LEU A 114 -3.04 -20.92 -8.91
CA LEU A 114 -3.96 -20.31 -7.99
C LEU A 114 -3.66 -20.82 -6.58
N VAL A 115 -3.35 -19.89 -5.67
CA VAL A 115 -3.05 -20.17 -4.27
C VAL A 115 -4.18 -19.61 -3.42
N GLY A 116 -5.05 -20.49 -2.88
CA GLY A 116 -6.11 -20.11 -1.96
C GLY A 116 -5.55 -19.77 -0.57
N ALA A 117 -5.89 -18.62 -0.04
CA ALA A 117 -5.54 -18.20 1.32
C ALA A 117 -6.74 -18.21 2.27
N SER A 118 -7.96 -18.07 1.74
CA SER A 118 -9.18 -18.00 2.55
C SER A 118 -10.25 -18.96 2.01
N PRO A 119 -10.97 -19.69 2.88
CA PRO A 119 -11.97 -20.68 2.48
C PRO A 119 -13.27 -20.08 1.95
N ASN A 120 -13.59 -18.83 2.31
CA ASN A 120 -14.78 -18.10 1.87
C ASN A 120 -14.54 -16.58 1.92
N ASP A 121 -15.49 -15.82 1.38
CA ASP A 121 -15.37 -14.35 1.28
C ASP A 121 -15.48 -13.68 2.66
N GLU A 122 -16.28 -14.24 3.58
CA GLU A 122 -16.52 -13.66 4.90
C GLU A 122 -15.23 -13.41 5.69
N ILE A 123 -14.29 -14.35 5.64
CA ILE A 123 -13.01 -14.27 6.35
C ILE A 123 -11.82 -14.02 5.42
N ALA A 124 -12.11 -13.62 4.17
CA ALA A 124 -11.07 -13.33 3.21
C ALA A 124 -10.25 -12.08 3.58
N ASP A 125 -9.02 -12.07 3.10
CA ASP A 125 -8.17 -10.89 3.12
C ASP A 125 -8.71 -9.82 2.19
N THR A 126 -8.07 -8.65 2.20
CA THR A 126 -8.52 -7.49 1.43
C THR A 126 -7.37 -6.85 0.66
N HIS A 127 -7.72 -6.17 -0.43
CA HIS A 127 -6.88 -5.12 -0.98
C HIS A 127 -7.32 -3.79 -0.37
N TRP A 128 -6.37 -2.95 0.01
CA TRP A 128 -6.63 -1.67 0.65
C TRP A 128 -6.63 -0.57 -0.41
N TYR A 129 -7.79 -0.01 -0.70
CA TYR A 129 -7.85 1.20 -1.50
C TYR A 129 -7.30 2.35 -0.66
N ARG A 130 -6.03 2.64 -0.84
CA ARG A 130 -5.23 3.49 0.05
C ARG A 130 -5.77 4.92 0.21
N PRO A 131 -6.40 5.56 -0.80
CA PRO A 131 -7.02 6.86 -0.58
C PRO A 131 -8.04 6.85 0.55
N ASP A 132 -8.94 5.88 0.57
CA ASP A 132 -9.97 5.76 1.60
C ASP A 132 -9.42 5.16 2.89
N PHE A 133 -8.61 4.11 2.78
CA PHE A 133 -8.04 3.39 3.91
C PHE A 133 -7.14 4.27 4.78
N ASP A 134 -6.18 4.97 4.18
CA ASP A 134 -5.27 5.85 4.91
C ASP A 134 -6.02 7.05 5.50
N HIS A 135 -6.99 7.63 4.77
CA HIS A 135 -7.82 8.72 5.25
C HIS A 135 -8.64 8.32 6.48
N PHE A 136 -9.32 7.18 6.40
CA PHE A 136 -10.06 6.62 7.54
C PHE A 136 -9.18 6.47 8.78
N LEU A 137 -7.98 5.93 8.65
CA LEU A 137 -7.07 5.76 9.79
C LEU A 137 -6.62 7.10 10.38
N VAL A 138 -6.43 8.13 9.57
CA VAL A 138 -6.16 9.50 10.07
C VAL A 138 -7.34 10.04 10.85
N GLU A 139 -8.57 9.89 10.34
CA GLU A 139 -9.78 10.32 11.05
C GLU A 139 -9.92 9.59 12.40
N GLN A 140 -9.61 8.27 12.43
CA GLN A 140 -9.62 7.51 13.68
C GLN A 140 -8.54 8.00 14.66
N ALA A 141 -7.35 8.34 14.18
CA ALA A 141 -6.30 8.92 15.01
C ALA A 141 -6.73 10.27 15.62
N GLN A 142 -7.30 11.16 14.82
CA GLN A 142 -7.85 12.45 15.29
C GLN A 142 -8.98 12.25 16.32
N SER A 143 -9.88 11.29 16.09
CA SER A 143 -10.97 10.98 17.04
C SER A 143 -10.48 10.50 18.41
N LEU A 144 -9.28 9.95 18.48
CA LEU A 144 -8.59 9.56 19.71
C LEU A 144 -7.82 10.69 20.37
N GLY A 145 -7.83 11.90 19.78
CA GLY A 145 -7.12 13.08 20.30
C GLY A 145 -5.65 13.14 19.87
N VAL A 146 -5.31 12.58 18.72
CA VAL A 146 -4.04 12.85 18.03
C VAL A 146 -4.15 14.20 17.33
N ASP A 147 -3.20 15.09 17.54
CA ASP A 147 -3.12 16.35 16.81
C ASP A 147 -2.53 16.09 15.42
N TYR A 148 -3.33 16.37 14.38
CA TYR A 148 -2.95 16.12 13.00
C TYR A 148 -2.53 17.41 12.28
N PHE A 149 -1.35 17.38 11.68
CA PHE A 149 -0.76 18.49 10.94
C PHE A 149 -0.51 18.04 9.49
N ASP A 150 -1.49 18.27 8.64
CA ASP A 150 -1.35 18.14 7.19
C ASP A 150 -0.59 19.33 6.58
N GLU A 151 -0.28 19.24 5.28
CA GLU A 151 0.48 20.26 4.51
C GLU A 151 1.74 20.75 5.24
N THR A 152 2.32 19.87 6.06
CA THR A 152 3.46 20.20 6.93
C THR A 152 4.73 19.50 6.42
N MET A 153 5.56 20.25 5.74
CA MET A 153 6.84 19.77 5.21
C MET A 153 7.94 19.97 6.24
N LEU A 154 8.39 18.90 6.88
CA LEU A 154 9.56 18.92 7.74
C LEU A 154 10.85 18.81 6.92
N ASP A 155 11.83 19.62 7.23
CA ASP A 155 13.13 19.68 6.56
C ASP A 155 14.34 19.51 7.49
N LYS A 156 14.16 19.66 8.79
CA LYS A 156 15.22 19.52 9.79
C LYS A 156 14.78 18.69 10.98
N ALA A 157 15.72 17.89 11.47
CA ALA A 157 15.66 17.21 12.76
C ALA A 157 16.97 17.41 13.47
N GLY A 158 16.92 17.60 14.79
CA GLY A 158 18.10 17.76 15.63
C GLY A 158 17.89 17.13 16.99
N GLU A 159 18.96 16.54 17.54
CA GLU A 159 18.95 16.03 18.90
C GLU A 159 19.02 17.19 19.90
N GLU A 160 18.29 17.07 20.98
CA GLU A 160 18.34 17.98 22.11
C GLU A 160 18.81 17.23 23.39
N ALA A 161 19.03 17.93 24.48
CA ALA A 161 19.41 17.29 25.74
C ALA A 161 18.35 16.24 26.19
N VAL A 162 17.09 16.47 25.86
CA VAL A 162 15.98 15.51 26.06
C VAL A 162 15.10 15.51 24.82
N GLY A 163 15.14 14.40 24.07
CA GLY A 163 14.32 14.24 22.88
C GLY A 163 14.90 14.88 21.60
N MET A 164 14.03 15.37 20.76
CA MET A 164 14.37 15.92 19.44
C MET A 164 13.60 17.20 19.15
N SER A 165 14.22 18.08 18.37
CA SER A 165 13.55 19.21 17.72
C SER A 165 13.33 18.90 16.24
N LEU A 166 12.14 19.23 15.74
CA LEU A 166 11.77 19.13 14.34
C LEU A 166 11.33 20.49 13.84
N SER A 167 11.70 20.85 12.63
CA SER A 167 11.23 22.10 12.01
C SER A 167 10.96 21.95 10.53
N GLY A 168 10.13 22.84 10.02
CA GLY A 168 9.75 22.87 8.63
C GLY A 168 8.78 24.01 8.33
N THR A 169 7.92 23.79 7.35
CA THR A 169 6.92 24.78 6.92
C THR A 169 5.53 24.19 6.85
N ARG A 170 4.52 24.98 7.24
CA ARG A 170 3.09 24.71 7.03
C ARG A 170 2.44 25.97 6.47
N SER A 171 1.77 25.86 5.32
CA SER A 171 1.13 27.01 4.66
C SER A 171 2.09 28.23 4.51
N GLY A 172 3.34 27.96 4.19
CA GLY A 172 4.38 29.00 4.00
C GLY A 172 4.93 29.62 5.30
N GLN A 173 4.47 29.19 6.46
CA GLN A 173 4.98 29.66 7.76
C GLN A 173 5.90 28.62 8.40
N THR A 174 6.93 29.09 9.09
CA THR A 174 7.81 28.20 9.86
C THR A 174 7.05 27.58 11.03
N ILE A 175 7.14 26.25 11.16
CA ILE A 175 6.59 25.48 12.27
C ILE A 175 7.70 24.70 12.97
N GLN A 176 7.59 24.53 14.27
CA GLN A 176 8.57 23.82 15.11
C GLN A 176 7.84 22.90 16.08
N PHE A 177 8.38 21.70 16.28
CA PHE A 177 7.93 20.72 17.23
C PHE A 177 9.08 20.29 18.13
N LYS A 178 8.78 20.05 19.41
CA LYS A 178 9.66 19.34 20.36
C LYS A 178 9.04 18.00 20.67
N ALA A 179 9.80 16.95 20.53
CA ALA A 179 9.36 15.57 20.71
C ALA A 179 10.21 14.84 21.74
N GLY A 180 9.57 14.16 22.69
CA GLY A 180 10.27 13.19 23.54
C GLY A 180 10.77 12.00 22.72
N PHE A 181 9.97 11.53 21.76
CA PHE A 181 10.30 10.47 20.84
C PHE A 181 9.74 10.75 19.43
N VAL A 182 10.48 10.41 18.38
CA VAL A 182 10.07 10.58 16.99
C VAL A 182 9.99 9.23 16.30
N ILE A 183 8.87 8.98 15.62
CA ILE A 183 8.65 7.81 14.75
C ILE A 183 8.64 8.28 13.30
N ASP A 184 9.60 7.82 12.52
CA ASP A 184 9.64 8.08 11.08
C ASP A 184 8.84 7.03 10.31
N ALA A 185 7.65 7.40 9.87
CA ALA A 185 6.75 6.60 9.05
C ALA A 185 6.61 7.16 7.61
N THR A 186 7.61 7.90 7.13
CA THR A 186 7.58 8.56 5.82
C THR A 186 7.80 7.63 4.63
N GLY A 187 8.01 6.34 4.89
CA GLY A 187 8.23 5.31 3.86
C GLY A 187 9.67 5.27 3.33
N PRO A 188 9.88 4.73 2.14
CA PRO A 188 11.21 4.63 1.53
C PRO A 188 11.90 6.00 1.47
N ARG A 189 13.18 6.06 1.79
CA ARG A 189 13.97 7.30 1.88
C ARG A 189 13.67 8.17 3.11
N GLY A 190 13.26 7.59 4.20
CA GLY A 190 12.93 8.16 5.51
C GLY A 190 13.35 9.59 5.82
N PHE A 191 12.53 10.34 6.51
CA PHE A 191 12.85 11.73 6.88
C PHE A 191 14.07 11.80 7.81
N LEU A 192 14.09 10.99 8.88
CA LEU A 192 15.21 10.97 9.83
C LEU A 192 16.50 10.45 9.18
N SER A 193 16.40 9.43 8.33
CA SER A 193 17.58 8.90 7.64
C SER A 193 18.31 9.99 6.85
N ARG A 194 17.57 10.83 6.14
CA ARG A 194 18.15 11.94 5.36
C ARG A 194 18.65 13.09 6.22
N THR A 195 17.85 13.52 7.20
CA THR A 195 18.18 14.70 8.01
C THR A 195 19.32 14.45 8.99
N LEU A 196 19.38 13.25 9.55
CA LEU A 196 20.47 12.81 10.44
C LEU A 196 21.64 12.16 9.70
N LYS A 197 21.54 12.04 8.34
CA LYS A 197 22.58 11.43 7.50
C LYS A 197 22.98 10.03 7.97
N LEU A 198 21.97 9.21 8.30
CA LEU A 198 22.21 7.83 8.71
C LEU A 198 22.81 7.03 7.55
N PRO A 199 23.72 6.09 7.83
CA PRO A 199 24.33 5.29 6.79
C PRO A 199 23.27 4.41 6.08
N GLU A 200 23.37 4.33 4.76
CA GLU A 200 22.55 3.40 3.97
C GLU A 200 23.21 2.01 4.01
N ALA A 201 22.38 0.98 4.13
CA ALA A 201 22.81 -0.41 4.01
C ALA A 201 22.28 -0.98 2.69
N TYR A 202 23.14 -1.64 1.94
CA TYR A 202 22.79 -2.33 0.70
C TYR A 202 22.82 -3.83 0.93
N ILE A 203 21.91 -4.54 0.29
CA ILE A 203 21.88 -6.01 0.25
C ILE A 203 22.34 -6.41 -1.15
N ASP A 204 23.58 -6.85 -1.27
CA ASP A 204 24.26 -7.08 -2.55
C ASP A 204 23.53 -8.09 -3.46
N ASP A 205 22.88 -9.10 -2.87
CA ASP A 205 22.16 -10.15 -3.61
C ASP A 205 20.69 -9.79 -3.91
N TYR A 206 20.24 -8.57 -3.55
CA TYR A 206 18.85 -8.17 -3.82
C TYR A 206 18.71 -7.65 -5.25
N PRO A 207 17.77 -8.19 -6.05
CA PRO A 207 17.63 -7.74 -7.42
C PRO A 207 17.21 -6.26 -7.47
N ALA A 208 17.93 -5.47 -8.25
CA ALA A 208 17.57 -4.10 -8.53
C ALA A 208 16.33 -4.08 -9.43
N THR A 209 15.27 -3.41 -8.97
CA THR A 209 13.98 -3.35 -9.65
C THR A 209 13.39 -1.95 -9.63
N GLN A 210 12.58 -1.65 -10.64
CA GLN A 210 11.78 -0.44 -10.71
C GLN A 210 10.31 -0.82 -10.87
N ALA A 211 9.42 0.10 -10.49
CA ALA A 211 7.98 -0.09 -10.67
C ALA A 211 7.34 1.13 -11.36
N LEU A 212 6.35 0.82 -12.22
CA LEU A 212 5.47 1.80 -12.84
C LEU A 212 4.03 1.35 -12.59
N PHE A 213 3.17 2.23 -12.05
CA PHE A 213 1.81 1.87 -11.67
C PHE A 213 0.83 3.04 -11.81
N SER A 214 -0.44 2.71 -11.89
CA SER A 214 -1.54 3.65 -11.87
C SER A 214 -2.83 3.00 -11.38
N HIS A 215 -3.86 3.81 -11.23
CA HIS A 215 -5.23 3.38 -10.98
C HIS A 215 -6.05 3.61 -12.25
N PHE A 216 -6.90 2.64 -12.57
CA PHE A 216 -7.67 2.61 -13.81
C PHE A 216 -9.15 2.46 -13.49
N GLU A 217 -9.98 3.08 -14.33
CA GLU A 217 -11.43 2.88 -14.36
C GLU A 217 -11.81 1.98 -15.55
N ASN A 218 -12.98 1.35 -15.46
CA ASN A 218 -13.55 0.55 -16.55
C ASN A 218 -12.67 -0.62 -17.02
N VAL A 219 -11.89 -1.21 -16.11
CA VAL A 219 -11.13 -2.42 -16.40
C VAL A 219 -12.11 -3.61 -16.46
N GLY A 220 -12.17 -4.27 -17.61
CA GLY A 220 -13.03 -5.43 -17.85
C GLY A 220 -12.72 -6.63 -16.95
N PRO A 221 -13.55 -7.68 -17.01
CA PRO A 221 -13.25 -8.95 -16.36
C PRO A 221 -12.05 -9.64 -17.01
N LEU A 222 -11.43 -10.56 -16.30
CA LEU A 222 -10.40 -11.42 -16.88
C LEU A 222 -11.00 -12.21 -18.06
N PRO A 223 -10.39 -12.17 -19.25
CA PRO A 223 -10.94 -12.86 -20.44
C PRO A 223 -11.12 -14.36 -20.22
N GLU A 224 -12.17 -14.94 -20.80
CA GLU A 224 -12.42 -16.39 -20.74
C GLU A 224 -11.25 -17.22 -21.30
N SER A 225 -10.46 -16.64 -22.21
CA SER A 225 -9.25 -17.25 -22.75
C SER A 225 -8.19 -17.59 -21.70
N PHE A 226 -8.30 -17.07 -20.48
CA PHE A 226 -7.44 -17.44 -19.35
C PHE A 226 -7.95 -18.67 -18.59
N SER A 227 -9.12 -19.18 -18.90
CA SER A 227 -9.73 -20.33 -18.22
C SER A 227 -9.45 -21.62 -18.96
N VAL A 228 -9.20 -22.69 -18.22
CA VAL A 228 -9.12 -24.06 -18.78
C VAL A 228 -10.53 -24.59 -18.96
N ALA A 229 -10.88 -25.01 -20.17
CA ALA A 229 -12.20 -25.52 -20.48
C ALA A 229 -12.58 -26.70 -19.58
N GLY A 230 -13.82 -26.68 -19.05
CA GLY A 230 -14.33 -27.72 -18.17
C GLY A 230 -13.75 -27.74 -16.74
N GLN A 231 -12.95 -26.74 -16.38
CA GLN A 231 -12.39 -26.62 -15.03
C GLN A 231 -12.82 -25.29 -14.42
N SER A 232 -13.43 -25.35 -13.24
CA SER A 232 -13.79 -24.15 -12.47
C SER A 232 -12.87 -24.00 -11.28
N PRO A 233 -12.24 -22.81 -11.07
CA PRO A 233 -11.50 -22.56 -9.84
C PRO A 233 -12.46 -22.46 -8.64
N PRO A 234 -11.99 -22.61 -7.41
CA PRO A 234 -12.82 -22.56 -6.20
C PRO A 234 -13.44 -21.17 -5.94
N TYR A 235 -12.96 -20.14 -6.61
CA TYR A 235 -13.48 -18.77 -6.62
C TYR A 235 -13.03 -18.06 -7.91
N PRO A 236 -13.67 -16.95 -8.32
CA PRO A 236 -13.24 -16.18 -9.48
C PRO A 236 -11.77 -15.78 -9.35
N ALA A 237 -10.96 -16.05 -10.37
CA ALA A 237 -9.52 -15.80 -10.34
C ALA A 237 -9.16 -14.34 -9.99
N GLU A 238 -10.05 -13.41 -10.34
CA GLU A 238 -9.92 -11.98 -10.05
C GLU A 238 -10.26 -11.60 -8.59
N SER A 239 -10.90 -12.50 -7.82
CA SER A 239 -11.10 -12.32 -6.38
C SER A 239 -9.85 -12.64 -5.58
N ALA A 240 -8.69 -12.32 -6.15
CA ALA A 240 -7.35 -12.57 -5.61
C ALA A 240 -6.41 -11.44 -6.05
N ALA A 241 -5.19 -11.42 -5.52
CA ALA A 241 -4.12 -10.64 -6.12
C ALA A 241 -3.69 -11.33 -7.41
N VAL A 242 -4.02 -10.74 -8.55
CA VAL A 242 -3.67 -11.30 -9.87
C VAL A 242 -2.28 -10.81 -10.27
N HIS A 243 -1.46 -11.75 -10.75
CA HIS A 243 -0.09 -11.49 -11.20
C HIS A 243 0.10 -12.07 -12.60
N HIS A 244 0.44 -11.23 -13.55
CA HIS A 244 0.87 -11.62 -14.87
C HIS A 244 2.39 -11.61 -14.90
N VAL A 245 3.00 -12.79 -14.77
CA VAL A 245 4.46 -12.97 -14.68
C VAL A 245 5.02 -13.16 -16.09
N PHE A 246 6.13 -12.51 -16.39
CA PHE A 246 6.83 -12.60 -17.67
C PHE A 246 8.34 -12.49 -17.47
N PRO A 247 9.19 -12.76 -18.47
CA PRO A 247 10.63 -12.62 -18.30
C PRO A 247 11.03 -11.24 -17.77
N CYS A 248 11.77 -11.21 -16.66
CA CYS A 248 12.28 -10.02 -15.99
C CYS A 248 11.25 -9.16 -15.25
N GLY A 249 10.01 -9.63 -15.03
CA GLY A 249 9.03 -8.83 -14.27
C GLY A 249 7.66 -9.47 -14.11
N TRP A 250 6.77 -8.71 -13.50
CA TRP A 250 5.35 -9.07 -13.38
C TRP A 250 4.47 -7.82 -13.33
N ILE A 251 3.24 -7.96 -13.83
CA ILE A 251 2.17 -6.98 -13.63
C ILE A 251 1.25 -7.50 -12.53
N TRP A 252 0.93 -6.65 -11.55
CA TRP A 252 -0.17 -6.90 -10.61
C TRP A 252 -1.46 -6.25 -11.10
N VAL A 253 -2.60 -6.86 -10.78
CA VAL A 253 -3.93 -6.31 -11.00
C VAL A 253 -4.78 -6.55 -9.76
N LEU A 254 -5.26 -5.47 -9.13
CA LEU A 254 -6.03 -5.49 -7.90
C LEU A 254 -7.34 -4.73 -8.12
N LYS A 255 -8.46 -5.43 -8.06
CA LYS A 255 -9.79 -4.83 -8.22
C LYS A 255 -10.35 -4.36 -6.89
N PHE A 256 -10.93 -3.18 -6.85
CA PHE A 256 -11.64 -2.63 -5.69
C PHE A 256 -13.15 -2.59 -5.93
N ASN A 257 -13.93 -2.57 -4.85
CA ASN A 257 -15.40 -2.55 -4.90
C ASN A 257 -16.00 -1.19 -5.28
N ASN A 258 -15.18 -0.17 -5.49
CA ASN A 258 -15.56 1.17 -5.95
C ASN A 258 -15.39 1.37 -7.47
N GLY A 259 -15.12 0.30 -8.23
CA GLY A 259 -14.93 0.35 -9.68
C GLY A 259 -13.53 0.72 -10.14
N ILE A 260 -12.62 1.02 -9.19
CA ILE A 260 -11.21 1.29 -9.49
C ILE A 260 -10.42 -0.03 -9.52
N THR A 261 -9.42 -0.09 -10.37
CA THR A 261 -8.44 -1.17 -10.43
C THR A 261 -7.04 -0.58 -10.30
N SER A 262 -6.26 -1.05 -9.34
CA SER A 262 -4.83 -0.76 -9.30
C SER A 262 -4.10 -1.76 -10.17
N ALA A 263 -3.27 -1.28 -11.08
CA ALA A 263 -2.38 -2.12 -11.84
C ALA A 263 -1.01 -1.46 -11.99
N GLY A 264 0.00 -2.29 -12.05
CA GLY A 264 1.35 -1.81 -12.25
C GLY A 264 2.32 -2.94 -12.54
N VAL A 265 3.49 -2.58 -13.02
CA VAL A 265 4.58 -3.49 -13.32
C VAL A 265 5.72 -3.27 -12.33
N ALA A 266 6.29 -4.37 -11.84
CA ALA A 266 7.61 -4.39 -11.26
C ALA A 266 8.54 -5.19 -12.17
N ALA A 267 9.66 -4.61 -12.55
CA ALA A 267 10.60 -5.20 -13.49
C ALA A 267 12.05 -4.98 -13.04
N THR A 268 12.94 -5.83 -13.54
CA THR A 268 14.38 -5.60 -13.36
C THR A 268 14.79 -4.25 -13.95
N ASP A 269 15.85 -3.64 -13.41
CA ASP A 269 16.39 -2.38 -13.94
C ASP A 269 16.70 -2.47 -15.44
N ALA A 270 17.15 -3.62 -15.92
CA ALA A 270 17.44 -3.80 -17.35
C ALA A 270 16.20 -3.58 -18.21
N LEU A 271 15.07 -4.22 -17.88
CA LEU A 271 13.82 -4.07 -18.63
C LEU A 271 13.19 -2.68 -18.40
N ALA A 272 13.23 -2.18 -17.18
CA ALA A 272 12.69 -0.87 -16.85
C ALA A 272 13.41 0.27 -17.58
N ASN A 273 14.73 0.18 -17.72
CA ASN A 273 15.54 1.14 -18.49
C ASN A 273 15.34 0.98 -20.00
N GLU A 274 15.21 -0.25 -20.51
CA GLU A 274 14.91 -0.52 -21.93
C GLU A 274 13.59 0.14 -22.35
N LEU A 275 12.55 0.02 -21.50
CA LEU A 275 11.23 0.62 -21.76
C LEU A 275 11.16 2.09 -21.36
N ASP A 276 12.13 2.60 -20.64
CA ASP A 276 12.16 3.94 -20.07
C ASP A 276 10.92 4.24 -19.21
N PHE A 277 10.85 3.64 -18.03
CA PHE A 277 9.70 3.79 -17.11
C PHE A 277 9.41 5.25 -16.73
N ALA A 278 10.39 6.16 -16.87
CA ALA A 278 10.16 7.58 -16.66
C ALA A 278 9.16 8.18 -17.65
N ARG A 279 8.91 7.53 -18.81
CA ARG A 279 7.90 7.94 -19.80
C ARG A 279 6.47 7.62 -19.37
N GLY A 280 6.28 6.98 -18.21
CA GLY A 280 4.95 6.71 -17.64
C GLY A 280 4.06 5.90 -18.58
N GLU A 281 2.89 6.44 -18.95
CA GLU A 281 1.89 5.77 -19.79
C GLU A 281 2.49 5.23 -21.11
N SER A 282 3.41 5.93 -21.72
CA SER A 282 4.02 5.48 -22.98
C SER A 282 4.84 4.21 -22.81
N ALA A 283 5.57 4.08 -21.69
CA ALA A 283 6.31 2.86 -21.34
C ALA A 283 5.34 1.70 -21.02
N TRP A 284 4.26 2.00 -20.29
CA TRP A 284 3.20 1.03 -20.00
C TRP A 284 2.58 0.45 -21.29
N ARG A 285 2.18 1.31 -22.22
CA ARG A 285 1.63 0.89 -23.52
C ARG A 285 2.62 0.06 -24.34
N GLU A 286 3.91 0.41 -24.29
CA GLU A 286 4.94 -0.37 -25.00
C GLU A 286 5.13 -1.76 -24.40
N LEU A 287 5.06 -1.89 -23.07
CA LEU A 287 5.05 -3.20 -22.41
C LEU A 287 3.84 -4.03 -22.80
N LEU A 288 2.63 -3.45 -22.81
CA LEU A 288 1.41 -4.18 -23.16
C LEU A 288 1.44 -4.73 -24.60
N LYS A 289 2.02 -4.00 -25.56
CA LYS A 289 2.22 -4.54 -26.93
C LYS A 289 3.04 -5.82 -26.96
N ARG A 290 3.97 -5.99 -25.98
CA ARG A 290 4.73 -7.25 -25.84
C ARG A 290 3.93 -8.36 -25.17
N LEU A 291 2.81 -8.05 -24.57
CA LEU A 291 1.93 -8.96 -23.84
C LEU A 291 0.50 -8.94 -24.43
N PRO A 292 0.32 -9.47 -25.65
CA PRO A 292 -0.89 -9.24 -26.47
C PRO A 292 -2.20 -9.74 -25.84
N SER A 293 -2.16 -10.58 -24.82
CA SER A 293 -3.35 -10.98 -24.05
C SER A 293 -3.75 -10.00 -22.95
N LEU A 294 -2.95 -8.97 -22.71
CA LEU A 294 -3.22 -7.92 -21.72
C LEU A 294 -3.48 -6.56 -22.38
N GLU A 295 -3.26 -6.44 -23.69
CA GLU A 295 -3.48 -5.20 -24.44
C GLU A 295 -4.98 -4.99 -24.74
N GLU A 296 -5.76 -6.06 -24.83
CA GLU A 296 -7.22 -6.07 -25.11
C GLU A 296 -8.08 -5.70 -23.91
#